data_18a1d07d2e30ac2c702e0f4233045877
#
_entry.id   18a1d07d2e30ac2c702e0f4233045877
#
_cell.length_a   1.000
_cell.length_b   1.000
_cell.length_c   1.000
_cell.angle_alpha   90.00
_cell.angle_beta   90.00
_cell.angle_gamma   90.00
#
_symmetry.space_group_name_H-M   'P 1'
#
loop_
_entity.id
_entity.type
_entity.pdbx_description
1 polymer ?
#
loop_
_entity_poly.entity_id
_entity_poly.type
_entity_poly.pdbx_seq_one_letter_code
_entity_poly.pdbx_strand_id
1 'polypeptide(L)'
;MGNFNKKLLGLAAAGMLVSGSAFAEPSLQNVMDGIAVDGSLDINATTDYLSDDSDTYWSVSGRGQGGATMVVELAGNAGSNVFGIYNRYTGTKVDLFGGAAANGDIVNISISAAGTLTVNSQDWAWVDDDANPITPDVWQQVGGGFTSTAGFGANNFGFFLRTPAETFYSDSTKNSDTSDHLHAFAGNDEAVQIEGFSAGNFLKEDYLLAWEDLAAPGWDADYQDMVLMIESITPVPAPATLALLGLGLLGIGYRARRQKA
;
A
#
# COMPACT_ATOMS: atom_id res chain seq x y z
N MET A 1 -34.82 -17.61 -16.93
CA MET A 1 -33.91 -18.60 -16.30
C MET A 1 -32.65 -18.65 -17.14
N GLY A 2 -31.68 -17.81 -16.83
CA GLY A 2 -30.39 -17.74 -17.53
C GLY A 2 -29.33 -18.30 -16.62
N ASN A 3 -28.63 -19.34 -17.11
CA ASN A 3 -27.50 -19.95 -16.42
C ASN A 3 -26.34 -18.99 -16.36
N PHE A 4 -26.06 -18.44 -15.18
CA PHE A 4 -24.79 -17.78 -14.88
C PHE A 4 -23.71 -18.86 -14.72
N ASN A 5 -22.84 -18.98 -15.70
CA ASN A 5 -21.60 -19.74 -15.58
C ASN A 5 -20.68 -19.00 -14.62
N LYS A 6 -20.63 -19.47 -13.38
CA LYS A 6 -19.61 -19.09 -12.40
C LYS A 6 -18.27 -19.63 -12.88
N LYS A 7 -17.45 -18.80 -13.52
CA LYS A 7 -16.02 -19.06 -13.61
C LYS A 7 -15.40 -18.61 -12.30
N LEU A 8 -15.29 -19.56 -11.38
CA LEU A 8 -14.44 -19.43 -10.19
C LEU A 8 -12.99 -19.41 -10.68
N LEU A 9 -12.36 -18.25 -10.74
CA LEU A 9 -10.91 -18.16 -10.65
C LEU A 9 -10.58 -17.91 -9.18
N GLY A 10 -10.62 -18.97 -8.39
CA GLY A 10 -10.07 -18.97 -7.07
C GLY A 10 -8.54 -19.02 -7.18
N LEU A 11 -7.84 -17.93 -6.89
CA LEU A 11 -6.43 -17.97 -6.57
C LEU A 11 -6.34 -18.41 -5.10
N ALA A 12 -6.49 -19.71 -4.85
CA ALA A 12 -6.24 -20.30 -3.55
C ALA A 12 -4.71 -20.36 -3.38
N ALA A 13 -4.12 -19.43 -2.67
CA ALA A 13 -2.78 -19.58 -2.09
C ALA A 13 -2.86 -20.55 -0.91
N ALA A 14 -3.22 -21.83 -1.19
CA ALA A 14 -3.06 -22.91 -0.25
C ALA A 14 -1.59 -23.33 -0.26
N GLY A 15 -0.92 -23.20 0.87
CA GLY A 15 0.43 -23.71 1.07
C GLY A 15 0.51 -25.19 0.75
N MET A 16 1.01 -25.53 -0.44
CA MET A 16 1.45 -26.87 -0.81
C MET A 16 2.98 -26.82 -0.94
N LEU A 17 3.63 -27.38 0.05
CA LEU A 17 4.97 -27.97 -0.14
C LEU A 17 4.84 -29.14 -1.11
N VAL A 18 5.00 -28.89 -2.40
CA VAL A 18 5.21 -29.93 -3.42
C VAL A 18 6.47 -29.58 -4.20
N SER A 19 7.40 -30.48 -4.12
CA SER A 19 8.64 -30.52 -4.87
C SER A 19 8.44 -30.33 -6.38
N GLY A 20 9.07 -29.27 -6.95
CA GLY A 20 9.60 -29.35 -8.30
C GLY A 20 8.72 -28.88 -9.46
N SER A 21 8.00 -27.78 -9.33
CA SER A 21 7.74 -26.86 -10.43
C SER A 21 7.77 -25.44 -9.86
N ALA A 22 8.78 -24.66 -10.24
CA ALA A 22 8.77 -23.24 -9.98
C ALA A 22 7.61 -22.65 -10.82
N PHE A 23 6.45 -22.45 -10.22
CA PHE A 23 5.48 -21.53 -10.79
C PHE A 23 6.11 -20.14 -10.62
N ALA A 24 6.29 -19.41 -11.72
CA ALA A 24 6.67 -18.02 -11.63
C ALA A 24 5.59 -17.29 -10.83
N GLU A 25 5.99 -16.49 -9.87
CA GLU A 25 5.08 -15.62 -9.14
C GLU A 25 4.36 -14.70 -10.13
N PRO A 26 3.09 -14.31 -9.87
CA PRO A 26 2.36 -13.41 -10.76
C PRO A 26 3.09 -12.06 -10.80
N SER A 27 3.25 -11.47 -11.97
CA SER A 27 3.81 -10.10 -12.06
C SER A 27 2.90 -9.08 -11.37
N LEU A 28 3.45 -7.92 -10.96
CA LEU A 28 2.65 -6.82 -10.40
C LEU A 28 1.46 -6.45 -11.30
N GLN A 29 1.65 -6.42 -12.64
CA GLN A 29 0.53 -6.20 -13.57
C GLN A 29 -0.57 -7.25 -13.41
N ASN A 30 -0.21 -8.53 -13.27
CA ASN A 30 -1.21 -9.58 -13.07
C ASN A 30 -1.97 -9.43 -11.74
N VAL A 31 -1.29 -8.94 -10.68
CA VAL A 31 -1.93 -8.63 -9.40
C VAL A 31 -2.93 -7.48 -9.57
N MET A 32 -2.53 -6.41 -10.25
CA MET A 32 -3.38 -5.25 -10.53
C MET A 32 -4.57 -5.61 -11.42
N ASP A 33 -4.35 -6.39 -12.48
CA ASP A 33 -5.42 -6.87 -13.36
C ASP A 33 -6.37 -7.83 -12.61
N GLY A 34 -5.85 -8.56 -11.62
CA GLY A 34 -6.62 -9.49 -10.81
C GLY A 34 -7.71 -8.84 -9.95
N ILE A 35 -7.57 -7.56 -9.61
CA ILE A 35 -8.61 -6.80 -8.89
C ILE A 35 -9.56 -6.04 -9.82
N ALA A 36 -9.27 -5.95 -11.11
CA ALA A 36 -10.16 -5.31 -12.07
C ALA A 36 -11.41 -6.17 -12.33
N VAL A 37 -12.58 -5.55 -12.34
CA VAL A 37 -13.85 -6.25 -12.56
C VAL A 37 -13.95 -6.87 -13.95
N ASP A 38 -13.35 -6.23 -14.95
CA ASP A 38 -13.28 -6.69 -16.33
C ASP A 38 -12.02 -7.49 -16.66
N GLY A 39 -11.11 -7.63 -15.68
CA GLY A 39 -9.90 -8.46 -15.78
C GLY A 39 -8.67 -7.72 -16.32
N SER A 40 -8.70 -6.40 -16.42
CA SER A 40 -7.53 -5.55 -16.76
C SER A 40 -7.70 -4.16 -16.19
N LEU A 41 -6.68 -3.62 -15.51
CA LEU A 41 -6.62 -2.20 -15.17
C LEU A 41 -5.91 -1.45 -16.29
N ASP A 42 -6.45 -0.28 -16.69
CA ASP A 42 -5.80 0.63 -17.63
C ASP A 42 -4.71 1.48 -16.91
N ILE A 43 -3.88 0.77 -16.12
CA ILE A 43 -2.73 1.29 -15.37
C ILE A 43 -1.56 0.35 -15.65
N ASN A 44 -0.47 0.90 -16.14
CA ASN A 44 0.74 0.14 -16.45
C ASN A 44 1.66 0.08 -15.23
N ALA A 45 1.91 -1.12 -14.71
CA ALA A 45 2.73 -1.36 -13.52
C ALA A 45 4.19 -0.87 -13.66
N THR A 46 4.69 -0.65 -14.86
CA THR A 46 6.08 -0.24 -15.09
C THR A 46 6.27 1.25 -15.38
N THR A 47 5.17 2.00 -15.62
CA THR A 47 5.27 3.41 -16.06
C THR A 47 4.37 4.38 -15.32
N ASP A 48 3.27 3.91 -14.74
CA ASP A 48 2.21 4.81 -14.27
C ASP A 48 2.24 5.05 -12.74
N TYR A 49 3.32 4.58 -12.08
CA TYR A 49 3.53 4.88 -10.65
C TYR A 49 3.98 6.33 -10.44
N LEU A 50 3.69 6.85 -9.26
CA LEU A 50 4.14 8.18 -8.83
C LEU A 50 5.67 8.20 -8.74
N SER A 51 6.26 9.38 -8.92
CA SER A 51 7.68 9.56 -8.62
C SER A 51 7.93 9.51 -7.12
N ASP A 52 9.11 9.04 -6.70
CA ASP A 52 9.56 8.97 -5.30
C ASP A 52 9.35 10.30 -4.52
N ASP A 53 9.56 11.46 -5.15
CA ASP A 53 9.26 12.77 -4.53
C ASP A 53 7.76 12.99 -4.26
N SER A 54 6.87 12.26 -4.93
CA SER A 54 5.42 12.42 -4.88
C SER A 54 4.74 11.45 -3.92
N ASP A 55 5.32 10.28 -3.66
CA ASP A 55 4.77 9.24 -2.77
C ASP A 55 5.52 9.06 -1.45
N THR A 56 6.52 9.92 -1.20
CA THR A 56 7.30 9.94 0.04
C THR A 56 6.45 10.16 1.29
N TYR A 57 5.53 11.14 1.26
CA TYR A 57 4.70 11.52 2.41
C TYR A 57 3.23 11.69 2.02
N TRP A 58 2.37 11.44 3.00
CA TRP A 58 0.93 11.37 2.83
C TRP A 58 0.19 12.08 3.97
N SER A 59 -1.06 12.38 3.73
CA SER A 59 -2.00 12.85 4.74
C SER A 59 -3.35 12.16 4.56
N VAL A 60 -4.04 11.90 5.66
CA VAL A 60 -5.45 11.51 5.62
C VAL A 60 -6.25 12.66 5.04
N SER A 61 -7.11 12.38 4.07
CA SER A 61 -7.90 13.40 3.37
C SER A 61 -8.87 14.15 4.30
N GLY A 62 -9.48 15.21 3.81
CA GLY A 62 -10.35 16.11 4.59
C GLY A 62 -11.59 15.47 5.25
N ARG A 63 -11.85 14.18 5.01
CA ARG A 63 -12.88 13.41 5.74
C ARG A 63 -12.40 12.86 7.08
N GLY A 64 -11.10 12.99 7.38
CA GLY A 64 -10.51 12.65 8.68
C GLY A 64 -10.27 11.17 8.93
N GLN A 65 -10.53 10.32 7.96
CA GLN A 65 -10.28 8.87 8.01
C GLN A 65 -9.65 8.41 6.70
N GLY A 66 -8.69 7.50 6.79
CA GLY A 66 -8.11 6.75 5.68
C GLY A 66 -8.31 5.27 5.91
N GLY A 67 -8.41 4.48 4.86
CA GLY A 67 -8.51 3.03 4.90
C GLY A 67 -7.35 2.38 4.17
N ALA A 68 -6.94 1.20 4.62
CA ALA A 68 -6.03 0.32 3.93
C ALA A 68 -6.65 -1.08 3.88
N THR A 69 -6.62 -1.71 2.73
CA THR A 69 -7.07 -3.09 2.52
C THR A 69 -5.92 -3.90 1.93
N MET A 70 -5.63 -5.06 2.52
CA MET A 70 -4.63 -5.99 2.00
C MET A 70 -5.16 -6.60 0.70
N VAL A 71 -4.42 -6.42 -0.40
CA VAL A 71 -4.73 -7.04 -1.69
C VAL A 71 -4.03 -8.39 -1.80
N VAL A 72 -2.72 -8.40 -1.60
CA VAL A 72 -1.91 -9.62 -1.67
C VAL A 72 -0.57 -9.44 -0.97
N GLU A 73 -0.03 -10.50 -0.39
CA GLU A 73 1.36 -10.62 0.05
C GLU A 73 1.96 -11.89 -0.57
N LEU A 74 2.97 -11.73 -1.44
CA LEU A 74 3.59 -12.81 -2.20
C LEU A 74 5.04 -13.08 -1.80
N ALA A 75 5.62 -12.21 -0.98
CA ALA A 75 7.03 -12.25 -0.60
C ALA A 75 7.48 -13.58 0.01
N GLY A 76 8.73 -13.92 -0.20
CA GLY A 76 9.41 -14.98 0.56
C GLY A 76 9.40 -14.74 2.07
N ASN A 77 9.21 -13.49 2.51
CA ASN A 77 9.03 -13.07 3.89
C ASN A 77 7.55 -12.94 4.31
N ALA A 78 6.60 -13.36 3.45
CA ALA A 78 5.19 -13.41 3.77
C ALA A 78 4.96 -14.09 5.14
N GLY A 79 4.08 -13.54 5.96
CA GLY A 79 3.89 -13.99 7.33
C GLY A 79 4.88 -13.42 8.35
N SER A 80 5.88 -12.64 7.92
CA SER A 80 6.85 -11.94 8.79
C SER A 80 6.91 -10.44 8.54
N ASN A 81 6.50 -9.99 7.37
CA ASN A 81 6.48 -8.59 7.00
C ASN A 81 5.46 -7.81 7.85
N VAL A 82 5.78 -6.56 8.13
CA VAL A 82 4.89 -5.67 8.88
C VAL A 82 4.80 -4.35 8.12
N PHE A 83 3.61 -4.03 7.65
CA PHE A 83 3.31 -2.75 7.04
C PHE A 83 2.81 -1.75 8.08
N GLY A 84 3.21 -0.49 7.96
CA GLY A 84 2.77 0.55 8.88
C GLY A 84 3.03 1.96 8.39
N ILE A 85 2.74 2.91 9.28
CA ILE A 85 2.97 4.33 9.04
C ILE A 85 3.95 4.91 10.05
N TYR A 86 4.69 5.92 9.64
CA TYR A 86 5.52 6.72 10.54
C TYR A 86 5.23 8.21 10.36
N ASN A 87 5.20 8.94 11.46
CA ASN A 87 5.02 10.39 11.37
C ASN A 87 6.30 11.05 10.87
N ARG A 88 6.15 11.94 9.90
CA ARG A 88 7.28 12.65 9.27
C ARG A 88 8.16 13.41 10.25
N TYR A 89 7.56 14.04 11.27
CA TYR A 89 8.24 14.97 12.17
C TYR A 89 8.70 14.33 13.48
N THR A 90 7.88 13.44 14.04
CA THR A 90 8.20 12.76 15.30
C THR A 90 8.96 11.46 15.11
N GLY A 91 8.87 10.85 13.92
CA GLY A 91 9.42 9.52 13.64
C GLY A 91 8.66 8.38 14.33
N THR A 92 7.57 8.67 15.04
CA THR A 92 6.75 7.66 15.71
C THR A 92 6.17 6.70 14.69
N LYS A 93 6.44 5.41 14.85
CA LYS A 93 5.97 4.32 13.99
C LYS A 93 4.76 3.63 14.61
N VAL A 94 3.82 3.22 13.77
CA VAL A 94 2.67 2.41 14.16
C VAL A 94 2.43 1.34 13.11
N ASP A 95 2.41 0.10 13.53
CA ASP A 95 2.13 -1.06 12.69
C ASP A 95 0.64 -1.08 12.34
N LEU A 96 0.31 -1.32 11.09
CA LEU A 96 -1.06 -1.43 10.58
C LEU A 96 -1.42 -2.89 10.26
N PHE A 97 -0.59 -3.58 9.48
CA PHE A 97 -0.72 -4.99 9.18
C PHE A 97 0.51 -5.73 9.69
N GLY A 98 0.32 -6.85 10.38
CA GLY A 98 1.39 -7.76 10.78
C GLY A 98 1.46 -8.97 9.85
N GLY A 99 2.48 -9.82 10.07
CA GLY A 99 2.71 -11.00 9.25
C GLY A 99 1.62 -12.08 9.27
N ALA A 100 0.54 -11.89 10.01
CA ALA A 100 -0.65 -12.76 9.99
C ALA A 100 -1.81 -12.16 9.19
N ALA A 101 -1.61 -10.96 8.60
CA ALA A 101 -2.63 -10.32 7.79
C ALA A 101 -2.91 -11.12 6.52
N ALA A 102 -4.18 -11.20 6.16
CA ALA A 102 -4.66 -11.95 5.00
C ALA A 102 -5.28 -11.01 3.95
N ASN A 103 -5.40 -11.49 2.74
CA ASN A 103 -6.13 -10.77 1.69
C ASN A 103 -7.53 -10.42 2.19
N GLY A 104 -7.93 -9.16 2.00
CA GLY A 104 -9.21 -8.65 2.48
C GLY A 104 -9.22 -8.10 3.91
N ASP A 105 -8.13 -8.21 4.69
CA ASP A 105 -8.04 -7.53 5.97
C ASP A 105 -8.04 -6.01 5.79
N ILE A 106 -8.70 -5.30 6.70
CA ILE A 106 -8.88 -3.86 6.64
C ILE A 106 -8.29 -3.19 7.87
N VAL A 107 -7.65 -2.06 7.65
CA VAL A 107 -7.27 -1.12 8.71
C VAL A 107 -7.78 0.27 8.38
N ASN A 108 -8.52 0.85 9.31
CA ASN A 108 -8.94 2.25 9.23
C ASN A 108 -8.09 3.09 10.17
N ILE A 109 -7.61 4.23 9.69
CA ILE A 109 -6.81 5.17 10.48
C ILE A 109 -7.48 6.54 10.53
N SER A 110 -7.31 7.24 11.63
CA SER A 110 -7.62 8.66 11.74
C SER A 110 -6.59 9.37 12.59
N ILE A 111 -6.27 10.62 12.22
CA ILE A 111 -5.32 11.46 12.96
C ILE A 111 -6.05 12.71 13.42
N SER A 112 -6.18 12.87 14.72
CA SER A 112 -6.85 14.03 15.32
C SER A 112 -5.99 15.30 15.19
N ALA A 113 -6.64 16.46 15.33
CA ALA A 113 -5.93 17.75 15.37
C ALA A 113 -4.92 17.85 16.54
N ALA A 114 -5.12 17.06 17.59
CA ALA A 114 -4.19 16.97 18.72
C ALA A 114 -3.00 16.02 18.46
N GLY A 115 -2.93 15.41 17.28
CA GLY A 115 -1.85 14.50 16.91
C GLY A 115 -2.00 13.10 17.52
N THR A 116 -3.21 12.67 17.81
CA THR A 116 -3.49 11.28 18.22
C THR A 116 -3.88 10.47 16.98
N LEU A 117 -3.14 9.41 16.72
CA LEU A 117 -3.47 8.41 15.72
C LEU A 117 -4.39 7.36 16.35
N THR A 118 -5.46 7.04 15.67
CA THR A 118 -6.35 5.93 15.99
C THR A 118 -6.31 4.92 14.85
N VAL A 119 -6.16 3.65 15.20
CA VAL A 119 -6.14 2.52 14.27
C VAL A 119 -7.24 1.56 14.67
N ASN A 120 -8.07 1.17 13.69
CA ASN A 120 -9.11 0.15 13.85
C ASN A 120 -8.90 -0.92 12.78
N SER A 121 -8.42 -2.08 13.19
CA SER A 121 -8.21 -3.24 12.31
C SER A 121 -9.42 -4.16 12.30
N GLN A 122 -9.66 -4.81 11.17
CA GLN A 122 -10.70 -5.79 10.97
C GLN A 122 -10.12 -6.94 10.15
N ASP A 123 -10.03 -8.10 10.78
CA ASP A 123 -9.53 -9.31 10.14
C ASP A 123 -10.73 -10.07 9.55
N TRP A 124 -10.68 -10.38 8.27
CA TRP A 124 -11.76 -11.03 7.54
C TRP A 124 -11.33 -12.41 7.06
N ALA A 125 -12.24 -13.35 7.10
CA ALA A 125 -12.01 -14.68 6.56
C ALA A 125 -13.26 -15.24 5.88
N TRP A 126 -13.04 -16.06 4.86
CA TRP A 126 -14.06 -16.93 4.30
C TRP A 126 -14.33 -18.05 5.30
N VAL A 127 -15.54 -18.09 5.82
CA VAL A 127 -15.97 -19.15 6.73
C VAL A 127 -16.83 -20.11 5.97
N ASP A 128 -16.27 -21.30 5.74
CA ASP A 128 -16.92 -22.46 5.17
C ASP A 128 -17.49 -23.30 6.33
N ASP A 129 -18.81 -23.40 6.39
CA ASP A 129 -19.51 -24.20 7.40
C ASP A 129 -20.12 -25.47 6.74
N ASP A 130 -19.27 -26.25 6.09
CA ASP A 130 -19.65 -27.55 5.49
C ASP A 130 -20.35 -28.50 6.46
N ALA A 131 -20.18 -28.26 7.78
CA ALA A 131 -20.87 -29.05 8.82
C ALA A 131 -22.36 -28.68 8.95
N ASN A 132 -22.78 -27.51 8.41
CA ASN A 132 -24.15 -27.05 8.51
C ASN A 132 -24.67 -26.51 7.14
N PRO A 133 -25.28 -27.36 6.32
CA PRO A 133 -25.76 -27.00 4.98
C PRO A 133 -26.87 -25.93 4.97
N ILE A 134 -27.28 -25.42 6.13
CA ILE A 134 -28.32 -24.39 6.27
C ILE A 134 -27.69 -22.98 6.36
N THR A 135 -26.45 -22.90 6.77
CA THR A 135 -25.71 -21.62 6.83
C THR A 135 -24.87 -21.47 5.55
N PRO A 136 -25.06 -20.39 4.77
CA PRO A 136 -24.23 -20.17 3.59
C PRO A 136 -22.79 -19.84 4.02
N ASP A 137 -21.82 -20.33 3.26
CA ASP A 137 -20.45 -19.88 3.34
C ASP A 137 -20.40 -18.39 3.06
N VAL A 138 -19.76 -17.65 3.94
CA VAL A 138 -19.72 -16.18 3.86
C VAL A 138 -18.38 -15.60 4.31
N TRP A 139 -18.03 -14.47 3.74
CA TRP A 139 -17.00 -13.61 4.31
C TRP A 139 -17.53 -12.98 5.60
N GLN A 140 -16.77 -13.15 6.68
CA GLN A 140 -17.13 -12.54 7.96
C GLN A 140 -15.90 -12.02 8.71
N GLN A 141 -16.13 -11.02 9.53
CA GLN A 141 -15.09 -10.52 10.44
C GLN A 141 -14.81 -11.55 11.53
N VAL A 142 -13.56 -12.04 11.58
CA VAL A 142 -13.10 -13.06 12.54
C VAL A 142 -12.22 -12.49 13.63
N GLY A 143 -11.72 -11.28 13.47
CA GLY A 143 -10.83 -10.60 14.40
C GLY A 143 -10.79 -9.10 14.20
N GLY A 144 -9.78 -8.49 14.78
CA GLY A 144 -9.51 -7.07 14.68
C GLY A 144 -9.33 -6.42 16.05
N GLY A 145 -9.02 -5.14 16.05
CA GLY A 145 -8.74 -4.40 17.27
C GLY A 145 -8.75 -2.89 17.09
N PHE A 146 -8.76 -2.22 18.22
CA PHE A 146 -8.69 -0.77 18.27
C PHE A 146 -7.47 -0.36 19.09
N THR A 147 -6.64 0.51 18.52
CA THR A 147 -5.50 1.10 19.23
C THR A 147 -5.47 2.62 19.06
N SER A 148 -4.87 3.31 20.02
CA SER A 148 -4.72 4.75 19.98
C SER A 148 -3.31 5.14 20.43
N THR A 149 -2.63 5.92 19.61
CA THR A 149 -1.26 6.41 19.85
C THR A 149 -1.28 7.91 20.04
N ALA A 150 -1.24 8.36 21.29
CA ALA A 150 -1.10 9.77 21.61
C ALA A 150 0.31 10.27 21.22
N GLY A 151 0.39 11.51 20.73
CA GLY A 151 1.67 12.11 20.33
C GLY A 151 2.25 11.52 19.04
N PHE A 152 1.45 10.83 18.23
CA PHE A 152 1.87 10.43 16.89
C PHE A 152 2.35 11.66 16.10
N GLY A 153 1.59 12.73 16.12
CA GLY A 153 1.97 14.01 15.52
C GLY A 153 0.96 14.52 14.48
N ALA A 154 1.38 15.50 13.70
CA ALA A 154 0.54 16.08 12.66
C ALA A 154 0.14 15.04 11.60
N ASN A 155 -0.94 15.35 10.87
CA ASN A 155 -1.44 14.55 9.75
C ASN A 155 -0.49 14.67 8.52
N ASN A 156 0.71 14.13 8.69
CA ASN A 156 1.75 14.04 7.68
C ASN A 156 2.66 12.85 8.03
N PHE A 157 2.55 11.80 7.26
CA PHE A 157 3.18 10.51 7.54
C PHE A 157 3.73 9.88 6.27
N GLY A 158 4.70 9.00 6.41
CA GLY A 158 5.15 8.08 5.39
C GLY A 158 4.74 6.65 5.74
N PHE A 159 4.90 5.76 4.78
CA PHE A 159 4.70 4.33 4.96
C PHE A 159 6.03 3.63 5.21
N PHE A 160 5.97 2.47 5.84
CA PHE A 160 7.10 1.56 5.95
C PHE A 160 6.68 0.11 5.77
N LEU A 161 7.59 -0.68 5.23
CA LEU A 161 7.56 -2.14 5.23
C LEU A 161 8.74 -2.64 6.06
N ARG A 162 8.45 -3.33 7.16
CA ARG A 162 9.48 -3.95 8.01
C ARG A 162 9.52 -5.44 7.74
N THR A 163 10.67 -5.91 7.29
CA THR A 163 10.99 -7.33 7.11
C THR A 163 11.80 -7.84 8.31
N PRO A 164 12.06 -9.14 8.40
CA PRO A 164 12.98 -9.67 9.41
C PRO A 164 14.40 -9.11 9.33
N ALA A 165 14.84 -8.65 8.16
CA ALA A 165 16.19 -8.13 7.92
C ALA A 165 16.29 -6.63 8.22
N GLU A 166 15.37 -5.82 7.68
CA GLU A 166 15.43 -4.37 7.79
C GLU A 166 14.06 -3.70 7.63
N THR A 167 14.05 -2.37 7.55
CA THR A 167 12.83 -1.59 7.34
C THR A 167 13.03 -0.68 6.13
N PHE A 168 12.15 -0.82 5.16
CA PHE A 168 12.04 0.05 4.00
C PHE A 168 10.98 1.12 4.22
N TYR A 169 11.19 2.29 3.66
CA TYR A 169 10.36 3.47 3.84
C TYR A 169 9.94 4.02 2.49
N SER A 170 8.78 4.64 2.45
CA SER A 170 8.34 5.46 1.31
C SER A 170 9.24 6.68 1.06
N ASP A 171 10.13 7.04 1.97
CA ASP A 171 11.20 8.02 1.83
C ASP A 171 12.49 7.27 1.51
N SER A 172 12.85 7.17 0.24
CA SER A 172 14.02 6.43 -0.24
C SER A 172 15.32 6.87 0.45
N THR A 173 15.39 8.13 0.91
CA THR A 173 16.56 8.65 1.64
C THR A 173 16.77 7.99 3.00
N LYS A 174 15.78 7.27 3.52
CA LYS A 174 15.84 6.49 4.77
C LYS A 174 16.22 5.02 4.55
N ASN A 175 16.16 4.54 3.32
CA ASN A 175 16.51 3.18 2.97
C ASN A 175 18.03 3.00 2.97
N SER A 176 18.50 1.85 3.44
CA SER A 176 19.92 1.56 3.60
C SER A 176 20.68 1.58 2.27
N ASP A 177 20.01 1.21 1.19
CA ASP A 177 20.50 1.19 -0.18
C ASP A 177 20.13 2.44 -1.00
N THR A 178 19.37 3.37 -0.39
CA THR A 178 18.85 4.60 -1.02
C THR A 178 17.94 4.36 -2.23
N SER A 179 17.44 3.13 -2.39
CA SER A 179 16.51 2.77 -3.46
C SER A 179 15.07 3.08 -3.07
N ASP A 180 14.23 3.29 -4.07
CA ASP A 180 12.79 3.36 -3.90
C ASP A 180 12.24 1.93 -3.77
N HIS A 181 11.56 1.64 -2.66
CA HIS A 181 10.96 0.34 -2.36
C HIS A 181 9.42 0.38 -2.43
N LEU A 182 8.85 1.50 -2.85
CA LEU A 182 7.42 1.70 -2.99
C LEU A 182 7.08 2.24 -4.37
N HIS A 183 6.24 1.55 -5.11
CA HIS A 183 5.54 2.11 -6.25
C HIS A 183 4.08 2.37 -5.87
N ALA A 184 3.64 3.62 -5.94
CA ALA A 184 2.26 4.02 -5.67
C ALA A 184 1.53 4.37 -6.98
N PHE A 185 0.37 3.76 -7.20
CA PHE A 185 -0.46 3.95 -8.40
C PHE A 185 -1.76 4.63 -8.01
N ALA A 186 -2.06 5.78 -8.63
CA ALA A 186 -3.32 6.48 -8.41
C ALA A 186 -4.47 5.79 -9.16
N GLY A 187 -5.65 5.78 -8.56
CA GLY A 187 -6.87 5.28 -9.20
C GLY A 187 -7.27 6.10 -10.42
N ASN A 188 -8.02 5.47 -11.30
CA ASN A 188 -8.42 6.00 -12.61
C ASN A 188 -9.93 5.95 -12.85
N ASP A 189 -10.72 5.75 -11.79
CA ASP A 189 -12.18 5.61 -11.81
C ASP A 189 -12.69 4.27 -12.37
N GLU A 190 -11.82 3.28 -12.62
CA GLU A 190 -12.22 1.94 -13.06
C GLU A 190 -12.86 1.13 -11.94
N ALA A 191 -13.66 0.13 -12.33
CA ALA A 191 -14.31 -0.78 -11.40
C ALA A 191 -13.32 -1.85 -10.93
N VAL A 192 -13.15 -1.95 -9.61
CA VAL A 192 -12.29 -2.94 -8.95
C VAL A 192 -13.06 -3.73 -7.91
N GLN A 193 -12.59 -4.94 -7.63
CA GLN A 193 -13.13 -5.80 -6.60
C GLN A 193 -12.00 -6.54 -5.89
N ILE A 194 -11.79 -6.22 -4.62
CA ILE A 194 -10.93 -7.01 -3.75
C ILE A 194 -11.72 -8.22 -3.24
N GLU A 195 -11.05 -9.34 -3.07
CA GLU A 195 -11.68 -10.58 -2.55
C GLU A 195 -12.38 -10.29 -1.21
N GLY A 196 -13.61 -10.78 -1.08
CA GLY A 196 -14.45 -10.56 0.10
C GLY A 196 -15.32 -9.29 0.06
N PHE A 197 -15.10 -8.39 -0.89
CA PHE A 197 -15.84 -7.13 -0.99
C PHE A 197 -16.70 -7.05 -2.26
N SER A 198 -17.70 -6.16 -2.22
CA SER A 198 -18.44 -5.76 -3.42
C SER A 198 -17.56 -4.93 -4.33
N ALA A 199 -17.81 -4.99 -5.63
CA ALA A 199 -17.15 -4.12 -6.58
C ALA A 199 -17.38 -2.64 -6.24
N GLY A 200 -16.32 -1.85 -6.36
CA GLY A 200 -16.29 -0.41 -6.17
C GLY A 200 -15.52 0.27 -7.30
N ASN A 201 -15.38 1.58 -7.25
CA ASN A 201 -14.54 2.32 -8.18
C ASN A 201 -13.20 2.65 -7.51
N PHE A 202 -12.12 2.43 -8.21
CA PHE A 202 -10.77 2.85 -7.84
C PHE A 202 -10.63 4.35 -8.15
N LEU A 203 -11.01 5.18 -7.17
CA LEU A 203 -11.08 6.63 -7.34
C LEU A 203 -9.67 7.25 -7.41
N LYS A 204 -9.59 8.49 -7.91
CA LYS A 204 -8.32 9.22 -8.03
C LYS A 204 -7.63 9.56 -6.71
N GLU A 205 -8.36 9.52 -5.60
CA GLU A 205 -7.83 9.67 -4.24
C GLU A 205 -7.51 8.34 -3.56
N ASP A 206 -7.66 7.23 -4.29
CA ASP A 206 -7.29 5.90 -3.84
C ASP A 206 -5.99 5.49 -4.52
N TYR A 207 -5.19 4.68 -3.86
CA TYR A 207 -3.87 4.27 -4.35
C TYR A 207 -3.64 2.79 -4.13
N LEU A 208 -3.01 2.14 -5.11
CA LEU A 208 -2.35 0.86 -4.88
C LEU A 208 -0.91 1.17 -4.47
N LEU A 209 -0.49 0.61 -3.34
CA LEU A 209 0.89 0.64 -2.84
C LEU A 209 1.51 -0.73 -3.08
N ALA A 210 2.53 -0.78 -3.88
CA ALA A 210 3.26 -1.99 -4.27
C ALA A 210 4.68 -1.92 -3.72
N TRP A 211 5.08 -2.91 -2.92
CA TRP A 211 6.32 -2.92 -2.15
C TRP A 211 7.29 -3.99 -2.62
N GLU A 212 8.57 -3.65 -2.52
CA GLU A 212 9.73 -4.53 -2.63
C GLU A 212 10.33 -4.76 -1.24
N ASP A 213 10.50 -6.01 -0.81
CA ASP A 213 10.93 -6.38 0.54
C ASP A 213 12.39 -6.80 0.66
N LEU A 214 13.18 -6.67 -0.42
CA LEU A 214 14.61 -6.98 -0.46
C LEU A 214 15.44 -5.75 -0.82
N ALA A 215 16.60 -5.60 -0.20
CA ALA A 215 17.54 -4.53 -0.54
C ALA A 215 18.35 -4.83 -1.80
N ALA A 216 18.65 -3.77 -2.59
CA ALA A 216 19.60 -3.86 -3.68
C ALA A 216 21.03 -4.19 -3.13
N PRO A 217 21.85 -5.01 -3.84
CA PRO A 217 21.64 -5.55 -5.19
C PRO A 217 20.96 -6.94 -5.23
N GLY A 218 20.36 -7.40 -4.14
CA GLY A 218 19.79 -8.74 -4.02
C GLY A 218 18.29 -8.83 -4.36
N TRP A 219 17.67 -7.71 -4.68
CA TRP A 219 16.25 -7.59 -5.01
C TRP A 219 15.95 -8.02 -6.46
N ASP A 220 14.72 -8.37 -6.76
CA ASP A 220 14.23 -8.64 -8.13
C ASP A 220 13.49 -7.46 -8.76
N ALA A 221 13.21 -6.44 -7.95
CA ALA A 221 12.58 -5.17 -8.35
C ALA A 221 11.24 -5.37 -9.06
N ASP A 222 10.44 -6.30 -8.59
CA ASP A 222 9.14 -6.61 -9.16
C ASP A 222 7.95 -5.99 -8.41
N TYR A 223 8.19 -5.47 -7.19
CA TYR A 223 7.23 -4.71 -6.36
C TYR A 223 5.91 -5.43 -6.09
N GLN A 224 5.91 -6.74 -6.11
CA GLN A 224 4.71 -7.54 -5.87
C GLN A 224 4.69 -8.18 -4.48
N ASP A 225 5.75 -8.01 -3.69
CA ASP A 225 5.92 -8.66 -2.40
C ASP A 225 4.78 -8.35 -1.44
N MET A 226 4.32 -7.10 -1.42
CA MET A 226 3.12 -6.68 -0.70
C MET A 226 2.39 -5.59 -1.46
N VAL A 227 1.12 -5.84 -1.78
CA VAL A 227 0.27 -4.87 -2.46
C VAL A 227 -0.95 -4.55 -1.60
N LEU A 228 -1.18 -3.26 -1.38
CA LEU A 228 -2.29 -2.76 -0.58
C LEU A 228 -3.08 -1.72 -1.37
N MET A 229 -4.41 -1.71 -1.21
CA MET A 229 -5.24 -0.58 -1.64
C MET A 229 -5.41 0.38 -0.45
N ILE A 230 -5.13 1.64 -0.67
CA ILE A 230 -5.28 2.70 0.34
C ILE A 230 -6.27 3.73 -0.18
N GLU A 231 -7.23 4.08 0.66
CA GLU A 231 -8.31 4.99 0.32
C GLU A 231 -8.27 6.25 1.17
N SER A 232 -8.78 7.36 0.62
CA SER A 232 -8.98 8.62 1.35
C SER A 232 -7.70 9.22 1.93
N ILE A 233 -6.60 9.08 1.21
CA ILE A 233 -5.33 9.75 1.51
C ILE A 233 -4.92 10.66 0.35
N THR A 234 -3.97 11.54 0.62
CA THR A 234 -3.45 12.48 -0.38
C THR A 234 -1.94 12.58 -0.25
N PRO A 235 -1.18 12.48 -1.34
CA PRO A 235 0.24 12.74 -1.33
C PRO A 235 0.53 14.17 -0.83
N VAL A 236 1.55 14.32 0.00
CA VAL A 236 2.02 15.62 0.47
C VAL A 236 3.28 15.97 -0.30
N PRO A 237 3.23 16.92 -1.23
CA PRO A 237 4.38 17.29 -2.04
C PRO A 237 5.60 17.66 -1.17
N ALA A 238 6.80 17.34 -1.64
CA ALA A 238 8.02 17.81 -1.01
C ALA A 238 7.96 19.35 -0.86
N PRO A 239 8.42 19.91 0.26
CA PRO A 239 8.33 21.35 0.49
C PRO A 239 8.92 22.13 -0.67
N ALA A 240 8.15 23.03 -1.26
CA ALA A 240 8.60 23.94 -2.33
C ALA A 240 9.82 24.80 -1.93
N THR A 241 10.20 24.76 -0.66
CA THR A 241 11.41 25.39 -0.11
C THR A 241 12.69 24.95 -0.82
N LEU A 242 12.81 23.67 -1.21
CA LEU A 242 13.98 23.20 -1.97
C LEU A 242 13.99 23.75 -3.40
N ALA A 243 12.84 23.82 -4.07
CA ALA A 243 12.70 24.44 -5.38
C ALA A 243 12.96 25.95 -5.32
N LEU A 244 12.42 26.64 -4.29
CA LEU A 244 12.67 28.07 -4.06
C LEU A 244 14.12 28.35 -3.70
N LEU A 245 14.77 27.50 -2.91
CA LEU A 245 16.19 27.61 -2.61
C LEU A 245 17.04 27.45 -3.88
N GLY A 246 16.72 26.45 -4.72
CA GLY A 246 17.37 26.24 -6.01
C GLY A 246 17.23 27.44 -6.94
N LEU A 247 16.02 27.98 -7.08
CA LEU A 247 15.75 29.19 -7.86
C LEU A 247 16.45 30.42 -7.27
N GLY A 248 16.47 30.55 -5.93
CA GLY A 248 17.19 31.62 -5.24
C GLY A 248 18.68 31.59 -5.52
N LEU A 249 19.32 30.43 -5.45
CA LEU A 249 20.74 30.25 -5.76
C LEU A 249 21.06 30.53 -7.23
N LEU A 250 20.19 30.10 -8.15
CA LEU A 250 20.33 30.41 -9.58
C LEU A 250 20.21 31.92 -9.84
N GLY A 251 19.28 32.61 -9.17
CA GLY A 251 19.12 34.06 -9.24
C GLY A 251 20.35 34.84 -8.75
N ILE A 252 20.93 34.40 -7.62
CA ILE A 252 22.16 34.98 -7.07
C ILE A 252 23.34 34.72 -8.02
N GLY A 253 23.48 33.52 -8.53
CA GLY A 253 24.54 33.16 -9.48
C GLY A 253 24.47 33.95 -10.78
N TYR A 254 23.26 34.17 -11.31
CA TYR A 254 23.04 35.02 -12.49
C TYR A 254 23.40 36.45 -12.26
N ARG A 255 23.02 37.03 -11.10
CA ARG A 255 23.37 38.42 -10.73
C ARG A 255 24.86 38.59 -10.56
N ALA A 256 25.55 37.63 -9.94
CA ALA A 256 27.01 37.68 -9.72
C ALA A 256 27.80 37.65 -11.07
N ARG A 257 27.29 36.91 -12.08
CA ARG A 257 27.89 36.91 -13.42
C ARG A 257 27.73 38.25 -14.15
N ARG A 258 26.57 38.91 -14.02
CA ARG A 258 26.35 40.24 -14.64
C ARG A 258 27.19 41.37 -14.06
N GLN A 259 27.64 41.24 -12.81
CA GLN A 259 28.50 42.23 -12.19
C GLN A 259 29.99 42.13 -12.56
N LYS A 260 30.38 41.01 -13.20
CA LYS A 260 31.76 40.73 -13.66
C LYS A 260 31.95 40.95 -15.15
N ALA A 261 30.90 41.22 -15.89
CA ALA A 261 30.90 41.59 -17.31
C ALA A 261 30.70 43.10 -17.48
#